data_f8bf80117d58b8a16d9defc94bc34b63
#
_entry.id   f8bf80117d58b8a16d9defc94bc34b63
#
_cell.length_a   1.000
_cell.length_b   1.000
_cell.length_c   1.000
_cell.angle_alpha   90.00
_cell.angle_beta   90.00
_cell.angle_gamma   90.00
#
_symmetry.space_group_name_H-M   'P 1'
#
loop_
_entity.id
_entity.type
_entity.pdbx_description
1 polymer ?
#
loop_
_entity_poly.entity_id
_entity_poly.type
_entity_poly.pdbx_seq_one_letter_code
_entity_poly.pdbx_strand_id
1 'polypeptide(L)'
;MRADGPIGLMAAIPQELAAHDDLVVRTEREIAGCRFRLGRLGTRDLVAVEGGIGKSHAAMVATLLLQEFGCSSILFSGVAGGLDPDLAIGDVVVADRLVMHDYGARVGGRLKPYQPGVPPLPGFSEEIGYDLDQSLREKIRDALEGLDIGGVGAAATGGEPHRSRLIFGTVLTGDIFLNDAQERERLHRTFGGIAIEMEGAAVAAVAECFGAPLVVVRALSDLAGTESHMDFPAFLDAAARIAARVVGRISTVI
;
A
#
# COMPACT_ATOMS: atom_id res chain seq x y z
N MET A 1 16.90 -4.66 -14.98
CA MET A 1 16.24 -3.37 -14.74
C MET A 1 17.20 -2.20 -14.98
N ARG A 2 16.74 -1.06 -15.47
CA ARG A 2 17.58 0.16 -15.60
C ARG A 2 17.58 0.88 -14.25
N ALA A 3 18.73 1.08 -13.66
CA ALA A 3 18.88 1.82 -12.39
C ALA A 3 18.32 3.26 -12.48
N ASP A 4 18.26 3.83 -13.69
CA ASP A 4 17.80 5.20 -13.97
C ASP A 4 16.39 5.25 -14.61
N GLY A 5 15.57 4.21 -14.44
CA GLY A 5 14.20 4.18 -14.94
C GLY A 5 13.27 5.13 -14.17
N PRO A 6 12.08 5.46 -14.73
CA PRO A 6 11.08 6.23 -14.02
C PRO A 6 10.58 5.46 -12.79
N ILE A 7 10.02 6.18 -11.83
CA ILE A 7 9.29 5.55 -10.71
C ILE A 7 7.90 5.14 -11.19
N GLY A 8 7.44 3.92 -10.88
CA GLY A 8 6.04 3.54 -11.02
C GLY A 8 5.24 4.05 -9.82
N LEU A 9 4.27 4.92 -10.03
CA LEU A 9 3.33 5.36 -8.99
C LEU A 9 2.00 4.65 -9.20
N MET A 10 1.65 3.77 -8.27
CA MET A 10 0.38 3.04 -8.27
C MET A 10 -0.60 3.64 -7.26
N ALA A 11 -1.88 3.62 -7.63
CA ALA A 11 -3.02 3.79 -6.74
C ALA A 11 -4.10 2.77 -7.15
N ALA A 12 -4.94 2.32 -6.22
CA ALA A 12 -5.99 1.36 -6.56
C ALA A 12 -7.20 2.04 -7.22
N ILE A 13 -7.55 3.24 -6.78
CA ILE A 13 -8.73 3.98 -7.21
C ILE A 13 -8.40 5.42 -7.64
N PRO A 14 -9.31 6.06 -8.43
CA PRO A 14 -9.08 7.41 -8.95
C PRO A 14 -8.80 8.47 -7.89
N GLN A 15 -9.48 8.42 -6.74
CA GLN A 15 -9.33 9.38 -5.65
C GLN A 15 -7.92 9.36 -5.04
N GLU A 16 -7.33 8.18 -4.91
CA GLU A 16 -5.96 8.04 -4.40
C GLU A 16 -4.94 8.63 -5.37
N LEU A 17 -5.11 8.39 -6.68
CA LEU A 17 -4.20 8.97 -7.68
C LEU A 17 -4.40 10.48 -7.81
N ALA A 18 -5.64 10.96 -7.76
CA ALA A 18 -5.97 12.39 -7.83
C ALA A 18 -5.45 13.19 -6.64
N ALA A 19 -5.11 12.52 -5.52
CA ALA A 19 -4.54 13.17 -4.34
C ALA A 19 -3.08 13.65 -4.53
N HIS A 20 -2.42 13.24 -5.62
CA HIS A 20 -1.07 13.68 -5.98
C HIS A 20 -1.10 14.99 -6.80
N ASP A 21 -1.36 16.10 -6.12
CA ASP A 21 -1.53 17.44 -6.76
C ASP A 21 -0.28 17.91 -7.53
N ASP A 22 0.91 17.44 -7.16
CA ASP A 22 2.19 17.77 -7.78
C ASP A 22 2.52 16.91 -9.02
N LEU A 23 1.62 16.01 -9.41
CA LEU A 23 1.79 15.16 -10.58
C LEU A 23 1.58 15.96 -11.87
N VAL A 24 2.65 16.12 -12.65
CA VAL A 24 2.60 16.76 -13.96
C VAL A 24 2.60 15.71 -15.06
N VAL A 25 1.46 15.50 -15.70
CA VAL A 25 1.30 14.54 -16.82
C VAL A 25 1.75 15.18 -18.13
N ARG A 26 2.58 14.47 -18.91
CA ARG A 26 3.05 14.88 -20.25
C ARG A 26 2.39 14.10 -21.37
N THR A 27 2.21 12.81 -21.17
CA THR A 27 1.60 11.91 -22.15
C THR A 27 0.92 10.74 -21.46
N GLU A 28 0.00 10.10 -22.16
CA GLU A 28 -0.74 8.95 -21.66
C GLU A 28 -0.64 7.78 -22.65
N ARG A 29 -0.68 6.56 -22.12
CA ARG A 29 -0.79 5.31 -22.89
C ARG A 29 -1.83 4.42 -22.24
N GLU A 30 -2.66 3.77 -23.03
CA GLU A 30 -3.62 2.77 -22.55
C GLU A 30 -3.11 1.37 -22.88
N ILE A 31 -3.01 0.51 -21.87
CA ILE A 31 -2.61 -0.89 -22.00
C ILE A 31 -3.48 -1.72 -21.05
N ALA A 32 -4.06 -2.80 -21.57
CA ALA A 32 -4.92 -3.71 -20.81
C ALA A 32 -6.08 -3.01 -20.06
N GLY A 33 -6.64 -1.95 -20.67
CA GLY A 33 -7.71 -1.15 -20.06
C GLY A 33 -7.26 -0.20 -18.96
N CYS A 34 -5.96 -0.12 -18.67
CA CYS A 34 -5.39 0.79 -17.69
C CYS A 34 -4.73 1.98 -18.38
N ARG A 35 -4.95 3.19 -17.82
CA ARG A 35 -4.38 4.43 -18.32
C ARG A 35 -3.10 4.78 -17.57
N PHE A 36 -1.97 4.65 -18.23
CA PHE A 36 -0.65 5.00 -17.74
C PHE A 36 -0.33 6.45 -18.10
N ARG A 37 -0.08 7.27 -17.09
CA ARG A 37 0.25 8.69 -17.20
C ARG A 37 1.75 8.88 -17.01
N LEU A 38 2.46 9.20 -18.09
CA LEU A 38 3.90 9.45 -18.05
C LEU A 38 4.14 10.93 -17.76
N GLY A 39 4.96 11.23 -16.77
CA GLY A 39 5.14 12.59 -16.32
C GLY A 39 6.22 12.74 -15.27
N ARG A 40 5.99 13.65 -14.33
CA ARG A 40 6.91 13.94 -13.22
C ARG A 40 6.16 14.17 -11.91
N LEU A 41 6.80 13.76 -10.82
CA LEU A 41 6.45 14.17 -9.48
C LEU A 41 7.67 14.93 -8.90
N GLY A 42 7.54 16.23 -8.74
CA GLY A 42 8.70 17.09 -8.44
C GLY A 42 9.78 16.98 -9.52
N THR A 43 10.97 16.52 -9.14
CA THR A 43 12.11 16.34 -10.05
C THR A 43 12.22 14.95 -10.66
N ARG A 44 11.43 13.97 -10.20
CA ARG A 44 11.50 12.56 -10.62
C ARG A 44 10.58 12.28 -11.79
N ASP A 45 11.10 11.64 -12.83
CA ASP A 45 10.26 11.08 -13.88
C ASP A 45 9.49 9.87 -13.34
N LEU A 46 8.21 9.77 -13.69
CA LEU A 46 7.37 8.68 -13.23
C LEU A 46 6.33 8.23 -14.27
N VAL A 47 5.79 7.05 -14.03
CA VAL A 47 4.61 6.51 -14.69
C VAL A 47 3.55 6.25 -13.64
N ALA A 48 2.48 7.04 -13.65
CA ALA A 48 1.38 6.92 -12.71
C ALA A 48 0.21 6.14 -13.32
N VAL A 49 -0.45 5.30 -12.50
CA VAL A 49 -1.55 4.45 -12.97
C VAL A 49 -2.53 4.11 -11.85
N GLU A 50 -3.82 4.07 -12.20
CA GLU A 50 -4.87 3.46 -11.40
C GLU A 50 -4.92 1.96 -11.72
N GLY A 51 -4.60 1.13 -10.72
CA GLY A 51 -4.44 -0.32 -10.88
C GLY A 51 -5.74 -1.12 -10.75
N GLY A 52 -6.83 -0.49 -10.27
CA GLY A 52 -8.03 -1.21 -9.85
C GLY A 52 -7.84 -1.96 -8.53
N ILE A 53 -8.96 -2.39 -7.96
CA ILE A 53 -8.98 -3.07 -6.66
C ILE A 53 -8.68 -4.56 -6.82
N GLY A 54 -7.91 -5.10 -5.87
CA GLY A 54 -7.66 -6.53 -5.70
C GLY A 54 -6.35 -7.02 -6.29
N LYS A 55 -5.89 -8.14 -5.76
CA LYS A 55 -4.56 -8.72 -6.01
C LYS A 55 -4.24 -8.96 -7.48
N SER A 56 -5.21 -9.46 -8.25
CA SER A 56 -5.00 -9.80 -9.67
C SER A 56 -4.74 -8.57 -10.53
N HIS A 57 -5.52 -7.51 -10.34
CA HIS A 57 -5.33 -6.25 -11.04
C HIS A 57 -4.01 -5.59 -10.65
N ALA A 58 -3.71 -5.53 -9.37
CA ALA A 58 -2.49 -4.94 -8.86
C ALA A 58 -1.23 -5.65 -9.40
N ALA A 59 -1.22 -6.98 -9.44
CA ALA A 59 -0.12 -7.76 -10.00
C ALA A 59 0.08 -7.50 -11.49
N MET A 60 -1.02 -7.45 -12.27
CA MET A 60 -0.96 -7.12 -13.70
C MET A 60 -0.33 -5.74 -13.94
N VAL A 61 -0.80 -4.74 -13.21
CA VAL A 61 -0.33 -3.36 -13.37
C VAL A 61 1.13 -3.21 -12.94
N ALA A 62 1.53 -3.83 -11.83
CA ALA A 62 2.93 -3.84 -11.39
C ALA A 62 3.85 -4.47 -12.43
N THR A 63 3.41 -5.58 -13.05
CA THR A 63 4.16 -6.21 -14.16
C THR A 63 4.33 -5.27 -15.35
N LEU A 64 3.27 -4.56 -15.74
CA LEU A 64 3.34 -3.60 -16.85
C LEU A 64 4.27 -2.42 -16.54
N LEU A 65 4.23 -1.87 -15.32
CA LEU A 65 5.15 -0.81 -14.90
C LEU A 65 6.61 -1.24 -15.01
N LEU A 66 6.94 -2.43 -14.53
CA LEU A 66 8.31 -2.91 -14.52
C LEU A 66 8.78 -3.40 -15.90
N GLN A 67 7.94 -4.16 -16.62
CA GLN A 67 8.31 -4.79 -17.89
C GLN A 67 8.16 -3.85 -19.08
N GLU A 68 7.02 -3.14 -19.20
CA GLU A 68 6.69 -2.34 -20.39
C GLU A 68 7.23 -0.91 -20.29
N PHE A 69 7.16 -0.31 -19.09
CA PHE A 69 7.62 1.07 -18.89
C PHE A 69 9.04 1.14 -18.33
N GLY A 70 9.62 0.01 -17.91
CA GLY A 70 10.99 -0.03 -17.40
C GLY A 70 11.17 0.75 -16.10
N CYS A 71 10.13 0.81 -15.26
CA CYS A 71 10.22 1.47 -13.98
C CYS A 71 11.30 0.83 -13.10
N SER A 72 12.10 1.68 -12.43
CA SER A 72 13.19 1.23 -11.56
C SER A 72 12.72 0.80 -10.19
N SER A 73 11.55 1.27 -9.77
CA SER A 73 10.93 1.03 -8.47
C SER A 73 9.42 1.29 -8.54
N ILE A 74 8.68 0.84 -7.52
CA ILE A 74 7.25 1.12 -7.38
C ILE A 74 7.00 1.85 -6.07
N LEU A 75 6.26 2.95 -6.12
CA LEU A 75 5.58 3.59 -5.00
C LEU A 75 4.09 3.27 -5.10
N PHE A 76 3.52 2.71 -4.07
CA PHE A 76 2.10 2.41 -4.02
C PHE A 76 1.42 3.24 -2.93
N SER A 77 0.70 4.25 -3.37
CA SER A 77 -0.06 5.19 -2.53
C SER A 77 -1.50 4.74 -2.39
N GLY A 78 -2.07 4.83 -1.21
CA GLY A 78 -3.48 4.52 -1.04
C GLY A 78 -3.95 4.59 0.41
N VAL A 79 -5.13 4.03 0.62
CA VAL A 79 -5.77 3.95 1.93
C VAL A 79 -5.88 2.51 2.42
N ALA A 80 -6.18 2.33 3.71
CA ALA A 80 -6.33 1.02 4.35
C ALA A 80 -7.27 1.10 5.55
N GLY A 81 -7.77 -0.05 5.98
CA GLY A 81 -8.42 -0.22 7.28
C GLY A 81 -7.39 -0.48 8.38
N GLY A 82 -7.56 0.14 9.54
CA GLY A 82 -6.72 -0.04 10.71
C GLY A 82 -7.04 -1.34 11.46
N LEU A 83 -6.02 -2.17 11.71
CA LEU A 83 -6.16 -3.40 12.51
C LEU A 83 -5.75 -3.19 13.96
N ASP A 84 -4.66 -2.45 14.20
CA ASP A 84 -4.16 -2.15 15.52
C ASP A 84 -5.12 -1.21 16.25
N PRO A 85 -5.60 -1.57 17.47
CA PRO A 85 -6.54 -0.74 18.23
C PRO A 85 -5.95 0.62 18.67
N ASP A 86 -4.63 0.76 18.71
CA ASP A 86 -3.96 2.00 19.07
C ASP A 86 -3.85 3.01 17.92
N LEU A 87 -4.25 2.62 16.71
CA LEU A 87 -4.25 3.49 15.54
C LEU A 87 -5.61 4.18 15.34
N ALA A 88 -5.58 5.34 14.69
CA ALA A 88 -6.74 6.16 14.39
C ALA A 88 -6.87 6.45 12.89
N ILE A 89 -8.07 6.81 12.43
CA ILE A 89 -8.31 7.30 11.07
C ILE A 89 -7.38 8.51 10.81
N GLY A 90 -6.71 8.48 9.66
CA GLY A 90 -5.73 9.48 9.28
C GLY A 90 -4.28 9.14 9.66
N ASP A 91 -4.02 8.17 10.54
CA ASP A 91 -2.66 7.66 10.74
C ASP A 91 -2.12 7.04 9.44
N VAL A 92 -0.81 7.13 9.23
CA VAL A 92 -0.15 6.62 8.02
C VAL A 92 0.77 5.47 8.37
N VAL A 93 0.61 4.38 7.65
CA VAL A 93 1.48 3.21 7.70
C VAL A 93 2.38 3.17 6.47
N VAL A 94 3.68 3.16 6.68
CA VAL A 94 4.67 2.72 5.68
C VAL A 94 4.90 1.24 5.93
N ALA A 95 4.55 0.40 4.97
CA ALA A 95 4.70 -1.04 5.13
C ALA A 95 6.17 -1.42 5.22
N ASP A 96 6.61 -1.96 6.35
CA ASP A 96 7.91 -2.60 6.48
C ASP A 96 7.85 -4.10 6.21
N ARG A 97 6.65 -4.67 6.23
CA ARG A 97 6.34 -6.03 5.81
C ARG A 97 4.95 -6.09 5.18
N LEU A 98 4.80 -6.84 4.11
CA LEU A 98 3.53 -7.10 3.42
C LEU A 98 3.21 -8.59 3.50
N VAL A 99 1.99 -8.95 3.93
CA VAL A 99 1.58 -10.35 4.09
C VAL A 99 0.25 -10.60 3.40
N MET A 100 0.21 -11.60 2.50
CA MET A 100 -1.04 -12.07 1.90
C MET A 100 -1.74 -13.02 2.87
N HIS A 101 -2.72 -12.49 3.64
CA HIS A 101 -3.33 -13.21 4.76
C HIS A 101 -4.38 -14.25 4.34
N ASP A 102 -4.90 -14.18 3.11
CA ASP A 102 -6.01 -15.00 2.61
C ASP A 102 -5.59 -16.05 1.57
N TYR A 103 -4.27 -16.22 1.34
CA TYR A 103 -3.71 -17.23 0.45
C TYR A 103 -3.13 -18.40 1.24
N GLY A 104 -3.58 -19.63 0.96
CA GLY A 104 -3.09 -20.80 1.67
C GLY A 104 -4.03 -22.01 1.58
N ALA A 105 -3.92 -22.93 2.55
CA ALA A 105 -4.76 -24.11 2.66
C ALA A 105 -5.72 -24.03 3.86
N ARG A 106 -6.89 -24.64 3.71
CA ARG A 106 -7.79 -24.89 4.86
C ARG A 106 -7.40 -26.16 5.58
N VAL A 107 -7.02 -26.02 6.86
CA VAL A 107 -6.63 -27.12 7.73
C VAL A 107 -7.42 -27.01 9.03
N GLY A 108 -8.24 -28.02 9.36
CA GLY A 108 -9.06 -28.00 10.57
C GLY A 108 -10.02 -26.80 10.65
N GLY A 109 -10.56 -26.36 9.51
CA GLY A 109 -11.48 -25.21 9.44
C GLY A 109 -10.80 -23.84 9.46
N ARG A 110 -9.47 -23.77 9.62
CA ARG A 110 -8.68 -22.54 9.65
C ARG A 110 -7.83 -22.41 8.39
N LEU A 111 -7.54 -21.19 7.97
CA LEU A 111 -6.57 -20.93 6.92
C LEU A 111 -5.15 -21.04 7.51
N LYS A 112 -4.32 -21.92 6.92
CA LYS A 112 -2.88 -21.92 7.08
C LYS A 112 -2.32 -21.12 5.89
N PRO A 113 -1.76 -19.91 6.10
CA PRO A 113 -1.25 -19.09 5.00
C PRO A 113 0.02 -19.71 4.41
N TYR A 114 0.22 -19.47 3.11
CA TYR A 114 1.41 -19.85 2.37
C TYR A 114 2.04 -18.62 1.72
N GLN A 115 3.34 -18.72 1.38
CA GLN A 115 3.99 -17.72 0.57
C GLN A 115 3.59 -17.93 -0.91
N PRO A 116 3.04 -16.92 -1.59
CA PRO A 116 2.76 -17.02 -3.02
C PRO A 116 4.02 -17.36 -3.82
N GLY A 117 3.87 -18.27 -4.80
CA GLY A 117 5.00 -18.73 -5.63
C GLY A 117 5.89 -19.79 -4.99
N VAL A 118 5.75 -20.07 -3.69
CA VAL A 118 6.54 -21.11 -2.98
C VAL A 118 5.70 -22.35 -2.77
N PRO A 119 6.14 -23.54 -3.26
CA PRO A 119 5.43 -24.80 -3.01
C PRO A 119 5.39 -25.13 -1.51
N PRO A 120 4.21 -25.50 -0.94
CA PRO A 120 4.10 -25.86 0.47
C PRO A 120 4.55 -27.31 0.71
N LEU A 121 5.80 -27.61 0.38
CA LEU A 121 6.40 -28.95 0.43
C LEU A 121 7.61 -28.94 1.38
N PRO A 122 7.98 -30.11 1.96
CA PRO A 122 9.20 -30.20 2.78
C PRO A 122 10.44 -29.71 2.03
N GLY A 123 11.23 -28.89 2.69
CA GLY A 123 12.48 -28.31 2.12
C GLY A 123 12.30 -26.90 1.51
N PHE A 124 11.06 -26.40 1.42
CA PHE A 124 10.79 -24.99 1.08
C PHE A 124 10.57 -24.13 2.34
N SER A 125 10.78 -22.82 2.21
CA SER A 125 10.54 -21.90 3.32
C SER A 125 9.06 -21.90 3.74
N GLU A 126 8.82 -21.87 5.05
CA GLU A 126 7.50 -21.64 5.63
C GLU A 126 7.29 -20.16 6.01
N GLU A 127 8.29 -19.32 5.80
CA GLU A 127 8.16 -17.88 6.01
C GLU A 127 7.19 -17.27 4.99
N ILE A 128 6.34 -16.37 5.48
CA ILE A 128 5.37 -15.66 4.65
C ILE A 128 5.63 -14.17 4.71
N GLY A 129 5.35 -13.47 3.62
CA GLY A 129 5.44 -12.02 3.53
C GLY A 129 6.69 -11.55 2.79
N TYR A 130 6.72 -10.24 2.56
CA TYR A 130 7.74 -9.51 1.80
C TYR A 130 8.22 -8.35 2.65
N ASP A 131 9.49 -8.33 2.99
CA ASP A 131 10.08 -7.31 3.85
C ASP A 131 10.61 -6.15 3.01
N LEU A 132 10.45 -4.93 3.51
CA LEU A 132 11.12 -3.76 2.98
C LEU A 132 12.62 -3.86 3.26
N ASP A 133 13.44 -3.65 2.23
CA ASP A 133 14.90 -3.63 2.38
C ASP A 133 15.33 -2.69 3.52
N GLN A 134 16.22 -3.16 4.38
CA GLN A 134 16.61 -2.43 5.58
C GLN A 134 17.25 -1.07 5.24
N SER A 135 18.12 -1.04 4.23
CA SER A 135 18.81 0.20 3.84
C SER A 135 17.83 1.22 3.25
N LEU A 136 16.86 0.75 2.48
CA LEU A 136 15.78 1.59 1.96
C LEU A 136 14.86 2.09 3.08
N ARG A 137 14.53 1.23 4.05
CA ARG A 137 13.75 1.61 5.24
C ARG A 137 14.40 2.75 6.03
N GLU A 138 15.72 2.66 6.24
CA GLU A 138 16.50 3.69 6.93
C GLU A 138 16.46 5.02 6.15
N LYS A 139 16.73 4.99 4.84
CA LYS A 139 16.63 6.18 3.98
C LYS A 139 15.26 6.83 4.00
N ILE A 140 14.19 6.02 3.97
CA ILE A 140 12.82 6.51 4.04
C ILE A 140 12.56 7.15 5.41
N ARG A 141 13.01 6.52 6.49
CA ARG A 141 12.84 7.05 7.85
C ARG A 141 13.50 8.42 7.98
N ASP A 142 14.75 8.53 7.52
CA ASP A 142 15.49 9.81 7.55
C ASP A 142 14.80 10.88 6.70
N ALA A 143 14.31 10.51 5.51
CA ALA A 143 13.58 11.42 4.63
C ALA A 143 12.26 11.93 5.24
N LEU A 144 11.61 11.12 6.07
CA LEU A 144 10.34 11.44 6.70
C LEU A 144 10.50 12.13 8.07
N GLU A 145 11.71 12.23 8.60
CA GLU A 145 11.97 12.91 9.86
C GLU A 145 11.53 14.39 9.78
N GLY A 146 10.71 14.81 10.75
CA GLY A 146 10.19 16.16 10.83
C GLY A 146 9.13 16.54 9.77
N LEU A 147 8.71 15.61 8.93
CA LEU A 147 7.64 15.85 7.95
C LEU A 147 6.31 16.08 8.68
N ASP A 148 5.70 17.25 8.47
CA ASP A 148 4.32 17.50 8.91
C ASP A 148 3.35 16.95 7.85
N ILE A 149 2.74 15.80 8.16
CA ILE A 149 1.75 15.16 7.29
C ILE A 149 0.32 15.69 7.49
N GLY A 150 0.13 16.59 8.49
CA GLY A 150 -1.16 17.15 8.84
C GLY A 150 -1.99 16.21 9.72
N GLY A 151 -3.28 16.18 9.49
CA GLY A 151 -4.20 15.35 10.25
C GLY A 151 -5.62 15.39 9.67
N VAL A 152 -6.53 14.68 10.31
CA VAL A 152 -7.95 14.65 9.98
C VAL A 152 -8.75 15.54 10.94
N GLY A 153 -9.79 16.18 10.41
CA GLY A 153 -10.64 17.08 11.20
C GLY A 153 -11.49 16.34 12.24
N ALA A 154 -12.09 17.09 13.14
CA ALA A 154 -12.94 16.58 14.23
C ALA A 154 -14.08 15.63 13.79
N ALA A 155 -14.57 15.79 12.56
CA ALA A 155 -15.59 14.89 12.00
C ALA A 155 -15.11 13.44 11.86
N ALA A 156 -13.80 13.23 11.60
CA ALA A 156 -13.20 11.89 11.46
C ALA A 156 -12.93 11.18 12.80
N THR A 157 -12.92 11.94 13.90
CA THR A 157 -12.49 11.42 15.20
C THR A 157 -13.61 11.46 16.26
N GLY A 158 -14.81 11.90 15.84
CA GLY A 158 -15.95 12.00 16.76
C GLY A 158 -15.92 13.18 17.73
N GLY A 159 -15.06 14.21 17.47
CA GLY A 159 -15.10 15.42 18.29
C GLY A 159 -13.82 16.23 18.41
N GLU A 160 -12.64 15.60 18.39
CA GLU A 160 -11.34 16.29 18.45
C GLU A 160 -10.53 16.06 17.17
N PRO A 161 -9.87 17.07 16.61
CA PRO A 161 -8.96 16.89 15.48
C PRO A 161 -7.83 15.92 15.84
N HIS A 162 -7.53 14.96 14.97
CA HIS A 162 -6.42 14.04 15.15
C HIS A 162 -5.22 14.46 14.30
N ARG A 163 -4.06 14.64 14.93
CA ARG A 163 -2.80 14.81 14.20
C ARG A 163 -2.30 13.44 13.78
N SER A 164 -2.17 13.23 12.48
CA SER A 164 -1.75 11.96 11.92
C SER A 164 -0.35 11.56 12.39
N ARG A 165 -0.21 10.32 12.79
CA ARG A 165 1.07 9.69 13.11
C ARG A 165 1.60 8.93 11.90
N LEU A 166 2.91 8.81 11.79
CA LEU A 166 3.58 8.01 10.77
C LEU A 166 4.24 6.80 11.44
N ILE A 167 3.84 5.62 11.03
CA ILE A 167 4.21 4.36 11.65
C ILE A 167 4.77 3.41 10.58
N PHE A 168 5.79 2.64 10.93
CA PHE A 168 6.25 1.50 10.14
C PHE A 168 5.68 0.23 10.74
N GLY A 169 5.15 -0.66 9.90
CA GLY A 169 4.60 -1.92 10.40
C GLY A 169 4.06 -2.82 9.30
N THR A 170 3.58 -3.99 9.73
CA THR A 170 3.06 -5.01 8.83
C THR A 170 1.69 -4.62 8.28
N VAL A 171 1.56 -4.64 6.95
CA VAL A 171 0.28 -4.45 6.25
C VAL A 171 -0.19 -5.78 5.67
N LEU A 172 -1.44 -6.13 5.95
CA LEU A 172 -2.06 -7.34 5.43
C LEU A 172 -2.79 -7.06 4.12
N THR A 173 -2.67 -7.98 3.18
CA THR A 173 -3.37 -7.93 1.88
C THR A 173 -4.35 -9.10 1.75
N GLY A 174 -5.58 -8.82 1.29
CA GLY A 174 -6.57 -9.85 0.97
C GLY A 174 -7.68 -9.33 0.06
N ASP A 175 -8.33 -10.21 -0.72
CA ASP A 175 -9.40 -9.83 -1.67
C ASP A 175 -10.79 -9.68 -0.99
N ILE A 176 -10.81 -9.25 0.28
CA ILE A 176 -12.03 -9.06 1.05
C ILE A 176 -11.97 -7.71 1.75
N PHE A 177 -12.95 -6.84 1.51
CA PHE A 177 -13.12 -5.62 2.30
C PHE A 177 -13.56 -6.01 3.72
N LEU A 178 -12.70 -5.71 4.71
CA LEU A 178 -12.94 -6.11 6.09
C LEU A 178 -13.87 -5.12 6.80
N ASN A 179 -15.02 -5.63 7.23
CA ASN A 179 -16.03 -4.89 8.02
C ASN A 179 -16.52 -5.77 9.19
N ASP A 180 -15.58 -6.34 9.95
CA ASP A 180 -15.85 -7.29 11.03
C ASP A 180 -14.82 -7.12 12.16
N ALA A 181 -15.30 -6.67 13.33
CA ALA A 181 -14.44 -6.40 14.49
C ALA A 181 -13.77 -7.67 15.06
N GLN A 182 -14.40 -8.84 14.98
CA GLN A 182 -13.82 -10.08 15.48
C GLN A 182 -12.71 -10.57 14.54
N GLU A 183 -12.94 -10.47 13.24
CA GLU A 183 -11.94 -10.84 12.25
C GLU A 183 -10.75 -9.86 12.25
N ARG A 184 -11.00 -8.54 12.43
CA ARG A 184 -9.97 -7.52 12.67
C ARG A 184 -9.03 -7.94 13.81
N GLU A 185 -9.59 -8.25 15.00
CA GLU A 185 -8.81 -8.66 16.16
C GLU A 185 -8.05 -9.96 15.90
N ARG A 186 -8.68 -10.92 15.23
CA ARG A 186 -8.05 -12.20 14.86
C ARG A 186 -6.86 -12.00 13.94
N LEU A 187 -6.99 -11.17 12.89
CA LEU A 187 -5.92 -10.87 11.94
C LEU A 187 -4.76 -10.14 12.60
N HIS A 188 -5.06 -9.13 13.41
CA HIS A 188 -4.04 -8.41 14.17
C HIS A 188 -3.23 -9.35 15.05
N ARG A 189 -3.89 -10.19 15.86
CA ARG A 189 -3.21 -11.15 16.74
C ARG A 189 -2.44 -12.24 16.01
N THR A 190 -2.95 -12.70 14.86
CA THR A 190 -2.37 -13.84 14.14
C THR A 190 -1.13 -13.43 13.34
N PHE A 191 -1.15 -12.27 12.72
CA PHE A 191 -0.13 -11.82 11.78
C PHE A 191 0.70 -10.62 12.27
N GLY A 192 0.31 -10.00 13.39
CA GLY A 192 0.91 -8.73 13.81
C GLY A 192 0.64 -7.57 12.85
N GLY A 193 -0.34 -7.73 11.96
CA GLY A 193 -0.72 -6.70 11.00
C GLY A 193 -1.34 -5.48 11.69
N ILE A 194 -0.91 -4.29 11.33
CA ILE A 194 -1.44 -3.03 11.88
C ILE A 194 -2.43 -2.34 10.95
N ALA A 195 -2.41 -2.70 9.65
CA ALA A 195 -3.36 -2.24 8.65
C ALA A 195 -3.70 -3.37 7.66
N ILE A 196 -4.82 -3.22 6.94
CA ILE A 196 -5.31 -4.17 5.93
C ILE A 196 -5.77 -3.42 4.69
N GLU A 197 -5.40 -3.96 3.52
CA GLU A 197 -5.77 -3.46 2.20
C GLU A 197 -5.89 -4.63 1.20
N MET A 198 -6.00 -4.37 -0.11
CA MET A 198 -6.36 -5.44 -1.05
C MET A 198 -5.33 -5.70 -2.16
N GLU A 199 -4.14 -5.09 -2.16
CA GLU A 199 -3.22 -5.09 -3.30
C GLU A 199 -1.74 -5.30 -2.96
N GLY A 200 -1.25 -4.69 -1.88
CA GLY A 200 0.18 -4.45 -1.62
C GLY A 200 1.06 -5.68 -1.68
N ALA A 201 0.65 -6.80 -1.07
CA ALA A 201 1.44 -8.04 -1.10
C ALA A 201 1.47 -8.69 -2.49
N ALA A 202 0.46 -8.43 -3.35
CA ALA A 202 0.47 -8.92 -4.73
C ALA A 202 1.48 -8.11 -5.58
N VAL A 203 1.55 -6.79 -5.35
CA VAL A 203 2.58 -5.95 -5.97
C VAL A 203 3.98 -6.35 -5.47
N ALA A 204 4.11 -6.68 -4.18
CA ALA A 204 5.38 -7.14 -3.61
C ALA A 204 5.86 -8.45 -4.23
N ALA A 205 4.97 -9.41 -4.47
CA ALA A 205 5.29 -10.65 -5.16
C ALA A 205 5.88 -10.41 -6.57
N VAL A 206 5.30 -9.47 -7.31
CA VAL A 206 5.80 -9.07 -8.62
C VAL A 206 7.13 -8.33 -8.49
N ALA A 207 7.22 -7.35 -7.60
CA ALA A 207 8.43 -6.55 -7.38
C ALA A 207 9.63 -7.44 -7.02
N GLU A 208 9.44 -8.44 -6.14
CA GLU A 208 10.46 -9.44 -5.79
C GLU A 208 10.95 -10.21 -7.02
N CYS A 209 10.04 -10.71 -7.88
CA CYS A 209 10.40 -11.42 -9.11
C CYS A 209 11.26 -10.58 -10.06
N PHE A 210 11.06 -9.27 -10.07
CA PHE A 210 11.82 -8.32 -10.89
C PHE A 210 13.07 -7.77 -10.17
N GLY A 211 13.25 -8.04 -8.87
CA GLY A 211 14.29 -7.43 -8.04
C GLY A 211 14.11 -5.90 -7.94
N ALA A 212 12.87 -5.41 -7.96
CA ALA A 212 12.53 -4.00 -7.93
C ALA A 212 12.19 -3.54 -6.51
N PRO A 213 12.72 -2.40 -6.03
CA PRO A 213 12.27 -1.79 -4.80
C PRO A 213 10.77 -1.46 -4.86
N LEU A 214 10.07 -1.78 -3.77
CA LEU A 214 8.66 -1.41 -3.57
C LEU A 214 8.52 -0.69 -2.24
N VAL A 215 7.76 0.41 -2.24
CA VAL A 215 7.32 1.06 -1.00
C VAL A 215 5.80 1.22 -1.06
N VAL A 216 5.11 0.69 -0.06
CA VAL A 216 3.66 0.81 0.10
C VAL A 216 3.37 1.76 1.25
N VAL A 217 2.56 2.78 0.97
CA VAL A 217 2.11 3.79 1.93
C VAL A 217 0.59 3.76 2.00
N ARG A 218 0.06 3.63 3.20
CA ARG A 218 -1.38 3.57 3.45
C ARG A 218 -1.77 4.55 4.56
N ALA A 219 -2.71 5.44 4.27
CA ALA A 219 -3.37 6.22 5.32
C ALA A 219 -4.67 5.51 5.74
N LEU A 220 -4.96 5.49 7.02
CA LEU A 220 -6.16 4.81 7.51
C LEU A 220 -7.42 5.63 7.19
N SER A 221 -8.31 5.06 6.39
CA SER A 221 -9.61 5.62 6.03
C SER A 221 -10.73 5.13 6.96
N ASP A 222 -10.49 4.00 7.60
CA ASP A 222 -11.42 3.32 8.50
C ASP A 222 -10.64 2.41 9.46
N LEU A 223 -11.32 1.75 10.37
CA LEU A 223 -10.70 0.89 11.37
C LEU A 223 -11.05 -0.60 11.19
N ALA A 224 -11.38 -1.02 9.98
CA ALA A 224 -11.70 -2.42 9.61
C ALA A 224 -12.75 -3.07 10.56
N GLY A 225 -13.60 -2.27 11.16
CA GLY A 225 -14.65 -2.68 12.10
C GLY A 225 -16.05 -2.57 11.48
N THR A 226 -17.08 -2.66 12.31
CA THR A 226 -18.49 -2.69 11.87
C THR A 226 -18.95 -1.42 11.15
N GLU A 227 -18.26 -0.29 11.33
CA GLU A 227 -18.57 1.00 10.73
C GLU A 227 -17.74 1.33 9.49
N SER A 228 -16.80 0.44 9.09
CA SER A 228 -15.84 0.72 8.01
C SER A 228 -16.52 1.05 6.67
N HIS A 229 -17.66 0.45 6.37
CA HIS A 229 -18.43 0.76 5.16
C HIS A 229 -18.99 2.19 5.12
N MET A 230 -19.11 2.86 6.26
CA MET A 230 -19.52 4.26 6.38
C MET A 230 -18.30 5.18 6.47
N ASP A 231 -17.27 4.78 7.18
CA ASP A 231 -16.06 5.56 7.40
C ASP A 231 -15.25 5.71 6.11
N PHE A 232 -15.07 4.62 5.36
CA PHE A 232 -14.28 4.61 4.13
C PHE A 232 -14.68 5.73 3.15
N PRO A 233 -15.95 5.86 2.69
CA PRO A 233 -16.28 6.94 1.78
C PRO A 233 -16.22 8.33 2.40
N ALA A 234 -16.40 8.44 3.73
CA ALA A 234 -16.35 9.72 4.42
C ALA A 234 -14.93 10.29 4.54
N PHE A 235 -13.92 9.42 4.70
CA PHE A 235 -12.55 9.84 4.99
C PHE A 235 -11.55 9.55 3.87
N LEU A 236 -11.97 8.87 2.80
CA LEU A 236 -11.13 8.48 1.67
C LEU A 236 -10.27 9.65 1.13
N ASP A 237 -10.88 10.77 0.78
CA ASP A 237 -10.16 11.91 0.20
C ASP A 237 -9.14 12.53 1.15
N ALA A 238 -9.47 12.60 2.45
CA ALA A 238 -8.56 13.14 3.45
C ALA A 238 -7.36 12.20 3.67
N ALA A 239 -7.62 10.90 3.82
CA ALA A 239 -6.60 9.87 3.97
C ALA A 239 -5.69 9.80 2.73
N ALA A 240 -6.28 9.81 1.52
CA ALA A 240 -5.51 9.78 0.27
C ALA A 240 -4.54 10.97 0.15
N ARG A 241 -4.98 12.19 0.50
CA ARG A 241 -4.09 13.38 0.52
C ARG A 241 -2.95 13.26 1.53
N ILE A 242 -3.20 12.65 2.69
CA ILE A 242 -2.15 12.43 3.69
C ILE A 242 -1.13 11.40 3.17
N ALA A 243 -1.59 10.28 2.59
CA ALA A 243 -0.72 9.29 1.95
C ALA A 243 0.13 9.91 0.83
N ALA A 244 -0.48 10.75 -0.03
CA ALA A 244 0.20 11.40 -1.15
C ALA A 244 1.34 12.32 -0.68
N ARG A 245 1.20 13.05 0.42
CA ARG A 245 2.28 13.87 1.01
C ARG A 245 3.48 13.01 1.42
N VAL A 246 3.24 11.88 2.05
CA VAL A 246 4.29 10.93 2.45
C VAL A 246 4.98 10.36 1.22
N VAL A 247 4.21 9.90 0.22
CA VAL A 247 4.73 9.37 -1.05
C VAL A 247 5.55 10.43 -1.81
N GLY A 248 5.08 11.67 -1.87
CA GLY A 248 5.82 12.78 -2.47
C GLY A 248 7.20 12.97 -1.84
N ARG A 249 7.30 12.84 -0.51
CA ARG A 249 8.58 12.92 0.18
C ARG A 249 9.47 11.70 -0.09
N ILE A 250 8.92 10.49 -0.05
CA ILE A 250 9.64 9.24 -0.32
C ILE A 250 10.18 9.21 -1.76
N SER A 251 9.45 9.76 -2.73
CA SER A 251 9.87 9.79 -4.14
C SER A 251 11.23 10.47 -4.36
N THR A 252 11.71 11.26 -3.42
CA THR A 252 13.01 11.94 -3.51
C THR A 252 14.21 11.05 -3.15
N VAL A 253 13.97 9.88 -2.53
CA VAL A 253 15.03 9.00 -1.97
C VAL A 253 15.02 7.57 -2.50
N ILE A 254 14.03 7.23 -3.36
CA ILE A 254 13.90 5.90 -3.99
C ILE A 254 14.38 5.89 -5.44
#